data_5b2870ad859dcb7efadb7df0a0bde767
#
_entry.id   5b2870ad859dcb7efadb7df0a0bde767
#
_cell.length_a   1.000
_cell.length_b   1.000
_cell.length_c   1.000
_cell.angle_alpha   90.00
_cell.angle_beta   90.00
_cell.angle_gamma   90.00
#
_symmetry.space_group_name_H-M   'P 1'
#
loop_
_entity.id
_entity.type
_entity.pdbx_description
1 polymer ?
#
loop_
_entity_poly.entity_id
_entity_poly.type
_entity_poly.pdbx_seq_one_letter_code
_entity_poly.pdbx_strand_id
1 'polypeptide(L)'
;MTVVRLGAVSFLNARPLTTALADGDGCFDLIYDVPSACSAALRQGRIDLGLIPSIEYATSPAAYCIVPDIAIGCNGEVLTVRLFFRGDPRQIRRVAVDTSSQTSVALLR
;
A
#
# COMPACT_ATOMS: atom_id res chain seq x y z
N MET A 1 27.41 5.95 -5.64
CA MET A 1 26.40 4.91 -5.34
C MET A 1 25.04 5.52 -5.55
N THR A 2 24.18 4.85 -6.24
CA THR A 2 22.83 5.37 -6.51
C THR A 2 21.96 5.16 -5.28
N VAL A 3 21.37 6.22 -4.75
CA VAL A 3 20.39 6.12 -3.66
C VAL A 3 19.05 5.66 -4.23
N VAL A 4 18.46 4.64 -3.63
CA VAL A 4 17.15 4.12 -4.01
C VAL A 4 16.06 4.90 -3.29
N ARG A 5 15.15 5.53 -4.04
CA ARG A 5 14.00 6.25 -3.48
C ARG A 5 12.90 5.23 -3.16
N LEU A 6 12.62 5.03 -1.88
CA LEU A 6 11.66 4.06 -1.37
C LEU A 6 10.40 4.74 -0.85
N GLY A 7 9.27 4.47 -1.49
CA GLY A 7 7.96 4.83 -0.97
C GLY A 7 7.52 3.86 0.12
N ALA A 8 7.49 4.33 1.34
CA ALA A 8 7.10 3.57 2.53
C ALA A 8 5.72 4.01 3.02
N VAL A 9 4.99 3.07 3.59
CA VAL A 9 3.70 3.37 4.22
C VAL A 9 3.91 3.63 5.70
N SER A 10 3.33 4.72 6.22
CA SER A 10 3.50 5.14 7.63
C SER A 10 2.73 4.26 8.64
N PHE A 11 2.05 3.22 8.19
CA PHE A 11 1.29 2.32 9.05
C PHE A 11 2.21 1.44 9.91
N LEU A 12 1.73 1.11 11.11
CA LEU A 12 2.49 0.32 12.08
C LEU A 12 2.94 -1.04 11.53
N ASN A 13 2.12 -1.70 10.73
CA ASN A 13 2.43 -2.99 10.12
C ASN A 13 3.54 -2.94 9.06
N ALA A 14 3.84 -1.77 8.51
CA ALA A 14 4.94 -1.57 7.58
C ALA A 14 6.29 -1.30 8.27
N ARG A 15 6.28 -0.91 9.54
CA ARG A 15 7.49 -0.55 10.29
C ARG A 15 8.56 -1.64 10.33
N PRO A 16 8.26 -2.92 10.51
CA PRO A 16 9.28 -3.97 10.49
C PRO A 16 10.09 -4.01 9.18
N LEU A 17 9.49 -3.57 8.07
CA LEU A 17 10.16 -3.55 6.76
C LEU A 17 11.01 -2.31 6.52
N THR A 18 10.80 -1.23 7.25
CA THR A 18 11.38 0.08 6.93
C THR A 18 12.32 0.63 8.01
N THR A 19 12.17 0.21 9.28
CA THR A 19 12.95 0.78 10.39
C THR A 19 14.46 0.60 10.19
N ALA A 20 14.91 -0.60 9.83
CA ALA A 20 16.33 -0.87 9.61
C ALA A 20 16.91 -0.13 8.38
N LEU A 21 16.07 0.25 7.43
CA LEU A 21 16.48 0.99 6.25
C LEU A 21 16.63 2.49 6.51
N ALA A 22 15.86 3.02 7.46
CA ALA A 22 15.94 4.42 7.87
C ALA A 22 17.26 4.76 8.59
N ASP A 23 17.76 3.80 9.36
CA ASP A 23 19.00 3.93 10.15
C ASP A 23 20.25 3.40 9.41
N GLY A 24 20.08 2.99 8.15
CA GLY A 24 21.10 2.29 7.37
C GLY A 24 22.18 3.19 6.79
N ASP A 25 22.97 2.62 5.90
CA ASP A 25 24.18 3.18 5.29
C ASP A 25 23.94 4.25 4.19
N GLY A 26 22.76 4.85 4.15
CA GLY A 26 22.40 5.87 3.17
C GLY A 26 22.08 5.35 1.77
N CYS A 27 21.88 4.05 1.62
CA CYS A 27 21.47 3.45 0.35
C CYS A 27 20.02 3.75 -0.05
N PHE A 28 19.18 4.12 0.94
CA PHE A 28 17.77 4.38 0.73
C PHE A 28 17.38 5.79 1.15
N ASP A 29 16.56 6.42 0.33
CA ASP A 29 15.82 7.65 0.66
C ASP A 29 14.35 7.27 0.87
N LEU A 30 13.88 7.32 2.12
CA LEU A 30 12.55 6.90 2.51
C LEU A 30 11.56 8.07 2.43
N ILE A 31 10.52 7.89 1.65
CA ILE A 31 9.40 8.83 1.50
C ILE A 31 8.16 8.15 2.07
N TYR A 32 7.61 8.69 3.15
CA TYR A 32 6.42 8.13 3.81
C TYR A 32 5.14 8.77 3.26
N ASP A 33 4.21 7.92 2.83
CA ASP A 33 2.91 8.35 2.33
C ASP A 33 1.85 7.24 2.52
N VAL A 34 0.62 7.50 2.09
CA VAL A 34 -0.44 6.49 2.03
C VAL A 34 -0.25 5.54 0.85
N PRO A 35 -0.78 4.31 0.90
CA PRO A 35 -0.55 3.31 -0.14
C PRO A 35 -0.90 3.77 -1.56
N SER A 36 -1.99 4.50 -1.73
CA SER A 36 -2.40 5.02 -3.04
C SER A 36 -1.43 6.06 -3.61
N ALA A 37 -0.84 6.89 -2.74
CA ALA A 37 0.15 7.88 -3.14
C ALA A 37 1.49 7.22 -3.49
N CYS A 38 1.91 6.18 -2.76
CA CYS A 38 3.08 5.37 -3.11
C CYS A 38 2.90 4.71 -4.48
N SER A 39 1.71 4.15 -4.77
CA SER A 39 1.38 3.59 -6.09
C SER A 39 1.51 4.63 -7.20
N ALA A 40 0.95 5.82 -6.98
CA ALA A 40 1.04 6.91 -7.95
C ALA A 40 2.49 7.38 -8.17
N ALA A 41 3.27 7.50 -7.10
CA ALA A 41 4.66 7.90 -7.16
C ALA A 41 5.53 6.89 -7.93
N LEU A 42 5.30 5.59 -7.70
CA LEU A 42 6.01 4.52 -8.40
C LEU A 42 5.68 4.54 -9.90
N ARG A 43 4.40 4.65 -10.25
CA ARG A 43 3.94 4.73 -11.64
C ARG A 43 4.50 5.93 -12.38
N GLN A 44 4.72 7.03 -11.68
CA GLN A 44 5.28 8.28 -12.23
C GLN A 44 6.82 8.32 -12.21
N GLY A 45 7.50 7.28 -11.73
CA GLY A 45 8.96 7.24 -11.61
C GLY A 45 9.54 8.21 -10.57
N ARG A 46 8.72 8.70 -9.64
CA ARG A 46 9.16 9.55 -8.53
C ARG A 46 9.84 8.76 -7.42
N ILE A 47 9.54 7.48 -7.31
CA ILE A 47 10.21 6.49 -6.46
C ILE A 47 10.63 5.29 -7.30
N ASP A 48 11.63 4.57 -6.85
CA ASP A 48 12.21 3.42 -7.54
C ASP A 48 11.68 2.10 -6.98
N LEU A 49 11.31 2.10 -5.71
CA LEU A 49 10.78 0.97 -4.96
C LEU A 49 9.61 1.46 -4.10
N GLY A 50 8.59 0.66 -3.90
CA GLY A 50 7.44 1.07 -3.09
C GLY A 50 6.68 -0.08 -2.45
N LEU A 51 6.18 0.18 -1.24
CA LEU A 51 5.15 -0.63 -0.62
C LEU A 51 3.81 -0.21 -1.23
N ILE A 52 3.29 -1.03 -2.12
CA ILE A 52 2.05 -0.76 -2.84
C ILE A 52 1.03 -1.90 -2.63
N PRO A 53 -0.27 -1.63 -2.78
CA PRO A 53 -1.28 -2.68 -2.74
C PRO A 53 -1.08 -3.70 -3.88
N SER A 54 -1.30 -4.98 -3.60
CA SER A 54 -1.20 -6.04 -4.61
C SER A 54 -2.15 -5.83 -5.79
N ILE A 55 -3.30 -5.19 -5.58
CA ILE A 55 -4.25 -4.85 -6.65
C ILE A 55 -3.64 -3.86 -7.67
N GLU A 56 -2.75 -2.97 -7.25
CA GLU A 56 -2.03 -2.08 -8.17
C GLU A 56 -1.14 -2.89 -9.11
N TYR A 57 -0.42 -3.88 -8.60
CA TYR A 57 0.39 -4.77 -9.43
C TYR A 57 -0.46 -5.51 -10.46
N ALA A 58 -1.65 -5.98 -10.06
CA ALA A 58 -2.53 -6.76 -10.92
C ALA A 58 -3.25 -5.93 -12.00
N THR A 59 -3.50 -4.65 -11.75
CA THR A 59 -4.35 -3.80 -12.61
C THR A 59 -3.62 -2.69 -13.32
N SER A 60 -2.39 -2.37 -12.93
CA SER A 60 -1.60 -1.31 -13.56
C SER A 60 -1.10 -1.73 -14.93
N PRO A 61 -1.11 -0.84 -15.92
CA PRO A 61 -0.45 -1.07 -17.20
C PRO A 61 1.09 -1.00 -17.10
N ALA A 62 1.62 -0.49 -15.99
CA ALA A 62 3.07 -0.41 -15.77
C ALA A 62 3.64 -1.80 -15.48
N ALA A 63 4.81 -2.09 -16.05
CA ALA A 63 5.55 -3.31 -15.75
C ALA A 63 6.32 -3.13 -14.44
N TYR A 64 5.87 -3.81 -13.38
CA TYR A 64 6.55 -3.85 -12.10
C TYR A 64 7.33 -5.15 -11.92
N CYS A 65 8.44 -5.06 -11.17
CA CYS A 65 9.11 -6.22 -10.61
C CYS A 65 8.76 -6.36 -9.14
N ILE A 66 8.52 -7.57 -8.68
CA ILE A 66 8.28 -7.84 -7.26
C ILE A 66 9.62 -8.18 -6.60
N VAL A 67 9.92 -7.53 -5.48
CA VAL A 67 11.02 -7.96 -4.60
C VAL A 67 10.56 -9.22 -3.88
N PRO A 68 11.25 -10.35 -4.05
CA PRO A 68 10.82 -11.63 -3.48
C PRO A 68 10.94 -11.64 -1.96
N ASP A 69 10.20 -12.53 -1.33
CA ASP A 69 10.27 -12.89 0.10
C ASP A 69 9.95 -11.75 1.08
N ILE A 70 9.41 -10.64 0.60
CA ILE A 70 9.03 -9.48 1.42
C ILE A 70 7.61 -9.06 1.08
N ALA A 71 6.71 -9.16 2.05
CA ALA A 71 5.33 -8.70 1.89
C ALA A 71 4.66 -8.41 3.25
N ILE A 72 3.63 -7.58 3.20
CA ILE A 72 2.65 -7.47 4.28
C ILE A 72 1.46 -8.31 3.85
N GLY A 73 1.27 -9.44 4.50
CA GLY A 73 0.21 -10.37 4.19
C GLY A 73 -0.54 -10.82 5.43
N CYS A 74 -1.63 -11.55 5.23
CA CYS A 74 -2.34 -12.23 6.30
C CYS A 74 -2.78 -13.62 5.83
N ASN A 75 -3.00 -14.49 6.81
CA ASN A 75 -3.61 -15.79 6.61
C ASN A 75 -4.99 -15.76 7.29
N GLY A 76 -6.06 -15.62 6.49
CA GLY A 76 -7.42 -15.46 6.97
C GLY A 76 -7.97 -14.03 6.83
N GLU A 77 -8.85 -13.61 7.74
CA GLU A 77 -9.49 -12.31 7.70
C GLU A 77 -8.52 -11.15 7.90
N VAL A 78 -8.70 -10.08 7.13
CA VAL A 78 -8.00 -8.81 7.33
C VAL A 78 -8.82 -7.95 8.28
N LEU A 79 -8.40 -7.85 9.54
CA LEU A 79 -9.15 -7.16 10.59
C LEU A 79 -9.36 -5.67 10.36
N THR A 80 -8.52 -5.05 9.53
CA THR A 80 -8.58 -3.62 9.22
C THR A 80 -9.43 -3.28 8.00
N VAL A 81 -9.82 -4.26 7.20
CA VAL A 81 -10.76 -4.06 6.08
C VAL A 81 -12.17 -4.34 6.59
N ARG A 82 -12.93 -3.27 6.84
CA ARG A 82 -14.23 -3.35 7.49
C ARG A 82 -15.26 -2.45 6.80
N LEU A 83 -16.49 -2.93 6.75
CA LEU A 83 -17.67 -2.13 6.44
C LEU A 83 -18.41 -1.79 7.74
N PHE A 84 -18.49 -0.50 8.07
CA PHE A 84 -19.26 -0.01 9.20
C PHE A 84 -20.61 0.50 8.70
N PHE A 85 -21.70 0.06 9.32
CA PHE A 85 -23.06 0.44 8.91
C PHE A 85 -24.00 0.52 10.12
N ARG A 86 -25.16 1.13 9.92
CA ARG A 86 -26.25 1.20 10.90
C ARG A 86 -27.50 0.54 10.33
N GLY A 87 -28.21 -0.22 11.14
CA GLY A 87 -29.45 -0.88 10.75
C GLY A 87 -29.24 -2.17 9.91
N ASP A 88 -30.16 -2.43 9.00
CA ASP A 88 -30.10 -3.62 8.15
C ASP A 88 -29.13 -3.42 6.97
N PRO A 89 -28.10 -4.27 6.81
CA PRO A 89 -27.13 -4.17 5.71
C PRO A 89 -27.78 -4.26 4.33
N ARG A 90 -28.93 -4.90 4.20
CA ARG A 90 -29.68 -4.99 2.93
C ARG A 90 -30.28 -3.67 2.47
N GLN A 91 -30.37 -2.70 3.37
CA GLN A 91 -30.92 -1.37 3.07
C GLN A 91 -29.84 -0.32 2.75
N ILE A 92 -28.58 -0.70 2.71
CA ILE A 92 -27.48 0.20 2.36
C ILE A 92 -27.67 0.70 0.92
N ARG A 93 -27.70 2.02 0.74
CA ARG A 93 -27.83 2.69 -0.57
C ARG A 93 -26.58 3.47 -0.96
N ARG A 94 -25.76 3.86 0.00
CA ARG A 94 -24.54 4.63 -0.22
C ARG A 94 -23.46 4.17 0.73
N VAL A 95 -22.23 4.11 0.22
CA VAL A 95 -21.05 3.76 0.99
C VAL A 95 -20.01 4.87 0.82
N ALA A 96 -19.51 5.38 1.95
CA ALA A 96 -18.32 6.24 1.94
C ALA A 96 -17.08 5.37 1.89
N VAL A 97 -16.23 5.61 0.92
CA VAL A 97 -15.05 4.79 0.64
C VAL A 97 -13.78 5.50 1.07
N ASP A 98 -12.91 4.82 1.81
CA ASP A 98 -11.55 5.29 2.05
C ASP A 98 -10.71 5.11 0.78
N THR A 99 -10.50 6.21 0.04
CA THR A 99 -9.73 6.22 -1.21
C THR A 99 -8.21 6.14 -1.01
N SER A 100 -7.73 6.23 0.24
CA SER A 100 -6.32 5.97 0.55
C SER A 100 -5.95 4.49 0.40
N SER A 101 -6.96 3.60 0.46
CA SER A 101 -6.82 2.15 0.35
C SER A 101 -7.41 1.63 -0.96
N GLN A 102 -6.57 1.39 -1.96
CA GLN A 102 -7.00 0.79 -3.23
C GLN A 102 -7.62 -0.60 -3.05
N THR A 103 -7.13 -1.37 -2.07
CA THR A 103 -7.69 -2.68 -1.73
C THR A 103 -9.14 -2.57 -1.28
N SER A 104 -9.46 -1.62 -0.38
CA SER A 104 -10.82 -1.38 0.07
C SER A 104 -11.75 -0.96 -1.07
N VAL A 105 -11.27 -0.11 -1.96
CA VAL A 105 -12.02 0.30 -3.16
C VAL A 105 -12.30 -0.90 -4.08
N ALA A 106 -11.32 -1.75 -4.31
CA ALA A 106 -11.46 -2.93 -5.17
C ALA A 106 -12.44 -3.96 -4.60
N LEU A 107 -12.47 -4.15 -3.28
CA LEU A 107 -13.37 -5.10 -2.60
C LEU A 107 -14.84 -4.65 -2.56
N LEU A 108 -15.12 -3.38 -2.87
CA LEU A 108 -16.49 -2.86 -2.94
C LEU A 108 -17.13 -3.00 -4.33
N ARG A 109 -16.43 -3.47 -5.32
CA ARG A 109 -16.91 -3.71 -6.68
C ARG A 109 -17.40 -5.13 -6.86
#